data_0847862706ea0668c3c4538517148192
#
_entry.id   0847862706ea0668c3c4538517148192
#
_cell.length_a   1.000
_cell.length_b   1.000
_cell.length_c   1.000
_cell.angle_alpha   90.00
_cell.angle_beta   90.00
_cell.angle_gamma   90.00
#
_symmetry.space_group_name_H-M   'P 1'
#
loop_
_entity.id
_entity.type
_entity.pdbx_description
1 polymer ?
#
loop_
_entity_poly.entity_id
_entity_poly.type
_entity_poly.pdbx_seq_one_letter_code
_entity_poly.pdbx_strand_id
1 'polypeptide(L)'
;YTGSTTINAGKVILGSSTASFGTGMVALANETALETSANVTLANAVQLNGQATVNTTLNASALAFSNTITGTGSLTKTGLGTLSLNGENTYKGGTTITEGNVVVSNNAALGEGSVIFSNNTGLETSTAVSLANAMRLDGKTTINTQTHNSRLMGVMSGTGDLTKIGTGSLALEANN
;
A
#
# COMPACT_ATOMS: atom_id res chain seq x y z
N TYR A 1 20.99 15.68 1.22
CA TYR A 1 21.81 14.91 0.29
C TYR A 1 21.01 14.51 -0.95
N THR A 2 21.70 14.26 -2.07
CA THR A 2 21.07 13.99 -3.38
C THR A 2 21.32 12.56 -3.88
N GLY A 3 22.21 11.82 -3.25
CA GLY A 3 22.51 10.44 -3.57
C GLY A 3 21.36 9.50 -3.18
N SER A 4 21.38 8.29 -3.74
CA SER A 4 20.41 7.24 -3.38
C SER A 4 20.65 6.72 -1.96
N THR A 5 19.58 6.25 -1.32
CA THR A 5 19.65 5.57 -0.03
C THR A 5 19.37 4.08 -0.24
N THR A 6 20.23 3.22 0.28
CA THR A 6 19.98 1.77 0.27
C THR A 6 19.86 1.25 1.70
N ILE A 7 18.76 0.59 1.98
CA ILE A 7 18.53 -0.08 3.28
C ILE A 7 18.73 -1.57 3.02
N ASN A 8 19.87 -2.10 3.50
CA ASN A 8 20.27 -3.48 3.25
C ASN A 8 19.77 -4.47 4.32
N ALA A 9 19.46 -3.96 5.51
CA ALA A 9 18.93 -4.77 6.61
C ALA A 9 18.27 -3.90 7.66
N GLY A 10 17.37 -4.50 8.45
CA GLY A 10 16.75 -3.85 9.59
C GLY A 10 15.68 -2.84 9.19
N LYS A 11 15.49 -1.82 10.03
CA LYS A 11 14.45 -0.81 9.84
C LYS A 11 14.96 0.61 9.94
N VAL A 12 14.32 1.52 9.21
CA VAL A 12 14.46 2.97 9.38
C VAL A 12 13.17 3.52 9.98
N ILE A 13 13.30 4.33 11.04
CA ILE A 13 12.17 4.97 11.71
C ILE A 13 12.08 6.43 11.24
N LEU A 14 10.93 6.77 10.67
CA LEU A 14 10.59 8.13 10.26
C LEU A 14 9.80 8.78 11.40
N GLY A 15 10.51 9.41 12.33
CA GLY A 15 9.98 9.87 13.60
C GLY A 15 9.32 11.27 13.59
N SER A 16 9.33 11.96 12.44
CA SER A 16 8.70 13.28 12.31
C SER A 16 8.09 13.47 10.92
N SER A 17 7.14 14.40 10.81
CA SER A 17 6.49 14.72 9.53
C SER A 17 7.43 15.30 8.46
N THR A 18 8.62 15.75 8.86
CA THR A 18 9.67 16.27 7.96
C THR A 18 10.74 15.25 7.62
N ALA A 19 10.60 14.00 8.09
CA ALA A 19 11.55 12.94 7.80
C ALA A 19 11.61 12.66 6.29
N SER A 20 12.83 12.59 5.75
CA SER A 20 13.04 12.33 4.34
C SER A 20 14.39 11.63 4.08
N PHE A 21 14.53 11.03 2.90
CA PHE A 21 15.76 10.41 2.41
C PHE A 21 16.51 11.31 1.40
N GLY A 22 16.42 12.61 1.55
CA GLY A 22 16.95 13.52 0.54
C GLY A 22 16.15 13.42 -0.77
N THR A 23 16.81 13.59 -1.93
CA THR A 23 16.13 13.59 -3.24
C THR A 23 16.39 12.35 -4.09
N GLY A 24 17.30 11.49 -3.68
CA GLY A 24 17.65 10.26 -4.42
C GLY A 24 16.61 9.14 -4.22
N MET A 25 16.75 8.09 -5.03
CA MET A 25 15.94 6.88 -4.91
C MET A 25 16.22 6.15 -3.60
N VAL A 26 15.21 5.50 -3.04
CA VAL A 26 15.32 4.61 -1.87
C VAL A 26 15.19 3.17 -2.31
N ALA A 27 16.23 2.37 -2.10
CA ALA A 27 16.22 0.93 -2.37
C ALA A 27 16.05 0.14 -1.06
N LEU A 28 15.07 -0.75 -1.03
CA LEU A 28 14.76 -1.62 0.10
C LEU A 28 15.13 -3.06 -0.26
N ALA A 29 16.09 -3.63 0.47
CA ALA A 29 16.48 -5.02 0.33
C ALA A 29 15.44 -5.95 0.99
N ASN A 30 15.66 -7.26 0.87
CA ASN A 30 14.77 -8.24 1.49
C ASN A 30 14.72 -8.09 3.02
N GLU A 31 13.53 -8.25 3.60
CA GLU A 31 13.29 -8.19 5.04
C GLU A 31 13.65 -6.85 5.70
N THR A 32 13.58 -5.77 4.93
CA THR A 32 13.76 -4.41 5.47
C THR A 32 12.43 -3.74 5.77
N ALA A 33 12.47 -2.73 6.64
CA ALA A 33 11.25 -2.02 7.03
C ALA A 33 11.44 -0.49 7.06
N LEU A 34 10.36 0.20 6.70
CA LEU A 34 10.13 1.61 7.05
C LEU A 34 9.04 1.66 8.12
N GLU A 35 9.33 2.35 9.20
CA GLU A 35 8.38 2.53 10.32
C GLU A 35 8.10 4.01 10.53
N THR A 36 6.85 4.36 10.82
CA THR A 36 6.52 5.73 11.22
C THR A 36 5.48 5.76 12.33
N SER A 37 5.65 6.69 13.25
CA SER A 37 4.67 7.09 14.25
C SER A 37 4.10 8.49 13.99
N ALA A 38 4.47 9.10 12.87
CA ALA A 38 4.05 10.44 12.45
C ALA A 38 3.40 10.38 11.05
N ASN A 39 2.81 11.50 10.62
CA ASN A 39 2.34 11.63 9.24
C ASN A 39 3.50 12.09 8.37
N VAL A 40 3.96 11.20 7.49
CA VAL A 40 5.13 11.41 6.64
C VAL A 40 4.74 11.27 5.17
N THR A 41 5.27 12.15 4.33
CA THR A 41 5.18 12.00 2.88
C THR A 41 6.59 11.82 2.30
N LEU A 42 6.83 10.70 1.67
CA LEU A 42 8.06 10.41 0.93
C LEU A 42 7.85 10.69 -0.55
N ALA A 43 8.60 11.68 -1.06
CA ALA A 43 8.61 12.04 -2.48
C ALA A 43 9.65 11.24 -3.29
N ASN A 44 10.40 10.37 -2.63
CA ASN A 44 11.42 9.54 -3.26
C ASN A 44 10.77 8.44 -4.11
N ALA A 45 11.34 8.17 -5.28
CA ALA A 45 11.10 6.89 -5.95
C ALA A 45 11.64 5.74 -5.08
N VAL A 46 10.91 4.64 -5.00
CA VAL A 46 11.29 3.48 -4.17
C VAL A 46 11.51 2.26 -5.04
N GLN A 47 12.52 1.46 -4.74
CA GLN A 47 12.77 0.17 -5.38
C GLN A 47 12.71 -0.94 -4.34
N LEU A 48 11.84 -1.92 -4.58
CA LEU A 48 11.73 -3.13 -3.76
C LEU A 48 12.57 -4.24 -4.38
N ASN A 49 13.68 -4.60 -3.74
CA ASN A 49 14.58 -5.68 -4.17
C ASN A 49 14.24 -7.03 -3.51
N GLY A 50 13.28 -7.04 -2.59
CA GLY A 50 12.77 -8.21 -1.87
C GLY A 50 11.50 -7.83 -1.12
N GLN A 51 11.13 -8.60 -0.13
CA GLN A 51 10.00 -8.28 0.74
C GLN A 51 10.34 -7.07 1.62
N ALA A 52 9.60 -5.99 1.47
CA ALA A 52 9.74 -4.80 2.31
C ALA A 52 8.47 -4.58 3.14
N THR A 53 8.66 -4.18 4.39
CA THR A 53 7.56 -3.88 5.32
C THR A 53 7.42 -2.37 5.52
N VAL A 54 6.19 -1.89 5.46
CA VAL A 54 5.82 -0.54 5.91
C VAL A 54 4.96 -0.67 7.15
N ASN A 55 5.49 -0.18 8.27
CA ASN A 55 4.81 -0.20 9.57
C ASN A 55 4.36 1.22 9.95
N THR A 56 3.05 1.45 9.99
CA THR A 56 2.44 2.65 10.54
C THR A 56 1.93 2.33 11.93
N THR A 57 2.76 2.60 12.96
CA THR A 57 2.60 2.03 14.31
C THR A 57 1.35 2.49 15.03
N LEU A 58 0.95 3.75 14.87
CA LEU A 58 -0.21 4.35 15.55
C LEU A 58 -1.40 4.43 14.58
N ASN A 59 -2.60 4.29 15.11
CA ASN A 59 -3.84 4.38 14.32
C ASN A 59 -3.98 5.73 13.57
N ALA A 60 -3.43 6.81 14.13
CA ALA A 60 -3.43 8.14 13.50
C ALA A 60 -2.17 8.43 12.66
N SER A 61 -1.19 7.51 12.58
CA SER A 61 -0.01 7.71 11.75
C SER A 61 -0.28 7.34 10.29
N ALA A 62 0.34 8.09 9.39
CA ALA A 62 0.24 7.83 7.95
C ALA A 62 1.60 7.94 7.28
N LEU A 63 1.89 7.01 6.37
CA LEU A 63 2.98 7.14 5.43
C LEU A 63 2.41 7.23 4.02
N ALA A 64 2.78 8.28 3.29
CA ALA A 64 2.41 8.44 1.90
C ALA A 64 3.64 8.30 1.00
N PHE A 65 3.58 7.41 0.02
CA PHE A 65 4.50 7.41 -1.12
C PHE A 65 3.85 8.20 -2.26
N SER A 66 4.42 9.37 -2.56
CA SER A 66 3.91 10.24 -3.62
C SER A 66 4.56 10.01 -4.99
N ASN A 67 5.57 9.14 -5.06
CA ASN A 67 6.27 8.77 -6.28
C ASN A 67 6.15 7.26 -6.53
N THR A 68 6.72 6.79 -7.64
CA THR A 68 6.64 5.39 -8.07
C THR A 68 7.39 4.43 -7.15
N ILE A 69 6.80 3.23 -6.97
CA ILE A 69 7.44 2.08 -6.35
C ILE A 69 7.65 1.03 -7.44
N THR A 70 8.89 0.58 -7.61
CA THR A 70 9.31 -0.35 -8.65
C THR A 70 10.00 -1.58 -8.05
N GLY A 71 10.43 -2.52 -8.89
CA GLY A 71 11.25 -3.67 -8.48
C GLY A 71 10.52 -5.00 -8.53
N THR A 72 11.22 -6.07 -8.16
CA THR A 72 10.68 -7.44 -8.17
C THR A 72 10.10 -7.86 -6.81
N GLY A 73 10.36 -7.06 -5.78
CA GLY A 73 9.94 -7.33 -4.41
C GLY A 73 8.45 -7.13 -4.15
N SER A 74 8.04 -7.46 -2.94
CA SER A 74 6.68 -7.32 -2.41
C SER A 74 6.60 -6.25 -1.31
N LEU A 75 5.40 -5.75 -1.10
CA LEU A 75 5.10 -4.76 -0.07
C LEU A 75 4.18 -5.34 0.99
N THR A 76 4.60 -5.31 2.25
CA THR A 76 3.76 -5.69 3.39
C THR A 76 3.42 -4.46 4.22
N LYS A 77 2.13 -4.19 4.41
CA LYS A 77 1.62 -3.13 5.29
C LYS A 77 1.27 -3.73 6.65
N THR A 78 1.90 -3.20 7.70
CA THR A 78 1.63 -3.53 9.10
C THR A 78 1.29 -2.29 9.92
N GLY A 79 0.79 -2.50 11.15
CA GLY A 79 0.39 -1.42 12.05
C GLY A 79 -0.96 -0.80 11.69
N LEU A 80 -1.61 -0.20 12.67
CA LEU A 80 -3.01 0.24 12.60
C LEU A 80 -3.25 1.51 11.78
N GLY A 81 -2.19 2.26 11.47
CA GLY A 81 -2.28 3.49 10.69
C GLY A 81 -2.49 3.27 9.20
N THR A 82 -2.35 4.33 8.43
CA THR A 82 -2.64 4.37 6.99
C THR A 82 -1.37 4.39 6.15
N LEU A 83 -1.37 3.62 5.06
CA LEU A 83 -0.40 3.72 3.97
C LEU A 83 -1.08 4.28 2.73
N SER A 84 -0.61 5.41 2.22
CA SER A 84 -1.11 5.99 0.96
C SER A 84 -0.14 5.69 -0.19
N LEU A 85 -0.66 5.09 -1.24
CA LEU A 85 0.06 4.73 -2.46
C LEU A 85 -0.45 5.61 -3.61
N ASN A 86 0.28 6.69 -3.89
CA ASN A 86 -0.17 7.70 -4.86
C ASN A 86 0.57 7.60 -6.20
N GLY A 87 1.65 6.82 -6.28
CA GLY A 87 2.41 6.60 -7.51
C GLY A 87 1.81 5.53 -8.42
N GLU A 88 2.12 5.59 -9.70
CA GLU A 88 1.91 4.48 -10.63
C GLU A 88 2.98 3.42 -10.38
N ASN A 89 2.65 2.43 -9.58
CA ASN A 89 3.59 1.44 -9.06
C ASN A 89 3.70 0.23 -10.00
N THR A 90 4.90 -0.31 -10.14
CA THR A 90 5.20 -1.45 -11.04
C THR A 90 5.93 -2.60 -10.34
N TYR A 91 5.97 -2.60 -9.00
CA TYR A 91 6.56 -3.72 -8.26
C TYR A 91 5.75 -5.01 -8.46
N LYS A 92 6.45 -6.16 -8.52
CA LYS A 92 5.87 -7.41 -9.02
C LYS A 92 5.45 -8.41 -7.95
N GLY A 93 6.01 -8.29 -6.74
CA GLY A 93 5.80 -9.30 -5.69
C GLY A 93 4.44 -9.21 -4.98
N GLY A 94 3.59 -8.24 -5.32
CA GLY A 94 2.27 -8.06 -4.72
C GLY A 94 2.27 -7.28 -3.43
N THR A 95 1.07 -7.08 -2.89
CA THR A 95 0.83 -6.29 -1.66
C THR A 95 0.11 -7.14 -0.63
N THR A 96 0.63 -7.22 0.59
CA THR A 96 -0.06 -7.86 1.72
C THR A 96 -0.41 -6.80 2.76
N ILE A 97 -1.69 -6.73 3.13
CA ILE A 97 -2.19 -5.82 4.16
C ILE A 97 -2.52 -6.68 5.37
N THR A 98 -1.67 -6.63 6.40
CA THR A 98 -1.85 -7.44 7.61
C THR A 98 -2.59 -6.68 8.70
N GLU A 99 -2.47 -5.35 8.72
CA GLU A 99 -3.15 -4.47 9.67
C GLU A 99 -3.38 -3.08 9.06
N GLY A 100 -4.40 -2.38 9.57
CA GLY A 100 -4.69 -0.99 9.21
C GLY A 100 -5.29 -0.82 7.82
N ASN A 101 -5.02 0.32 7.21
CA ASN A 101 -5.65 0.73 5.97
C ASN A 101 -4.63 1.11 4.89
N VAL A 102 -4.95 0.83 3.64
CA VAL A 102 -4.24 1.32 2.45
C VAL A 102 -5.14 2.25 1.66
N VAL A 103 -4.63 3.42 1.30
CA VAL A 103 -5.32 4.39 0.45
C VAL A 103 -4.67 4.40 -0.93
N VAL A 104 -5.48 4.32 -1.98
CA VAL A 104 -5.03 4.34 -3.38
C VAL A 104 -5.65 5.49 -4.15
N SER A 105 -4.87 6.11 -5.05
CA SER A 105 -5.30 7.26 -5.84
C SER A 105 -5.18 7.07 -7.35
N ASN A 106 -4.77 5.89 -7.82
CA ASN A 106 -4.70 5.56 -9.25
C ASN A 106 -4.82 4.05 -9.49
N ASN A 107 -4.97 3.65 -10.74
CA ASN A 107 -5.23 2.27 -11.15
C ASN A 107 -4.06 1.30 -10.90
N ALA A 108 -2.83 1.80 -10.89
CA ALA A 108 -1.61 1.01 -10.70
C ALA A 108 -1.04 1.13 -9.27
N ALA A 109 -1.76 1.75 -8.33
CA ALA A 109 -1.26 2.04 -6.99
C ALA A 109 -0.74 0.81 -6.23
N LEU A 110 -1.33 -0.37 -6.47
CA LEU A 110 -1.02 -1.63 -5.77
C LEU A 110 0.04 -2.50 -6.47
N GLY A 111 0.73 -1.94 -7.50
CA GLY A 111 1.71 -2.70 -8.29
C GLY A 111 1.04 -3.74 -9.20
N GLU A 112 1.84 -4.68 -9.72
CA GLU A 112 1.39 -5.68 -10.71
C GLU A 112 0.94 -7.01 -10.07
N GLY A 113 1.35 -7.30 -8.84
CA GLY A 113 1.05 -8.57 -8.17
C GLY A 113 -0.33 -8.62 -7.53
N SER A 114 -0.65 -9.75 -6.90
CA SER A 114 -1.89 -9.93 -6.15
C SER A 114 -1.90 -9.12 -4.84
N VAL A 115 -3.10 -8.86 -4.33
CA VAL A 115 -3.31 -8.19 -3.03
C VAL A 115 -3.94 -9.17 -2.05
N ILE A 116 -3.35 -9.27 -0.86
CA ILE A 116 -3.85 -10.14 0.22
C ILE A 116 -4.30 -9.25 1.38
N PHE A 117 -5.52 -9.49 1.84
CA PHE A 117 -6.11 -8.80 2.98
C PHE A 117 -6.26 -9.75 4.16
N SER A 118 -5.59 -9.43 5.27
CA SER A 118 -5.80 -10.12 6.55
C SER A 118 -7.05 -9.59 7.26
N ASN A 119 -7.33 -10.15 8.43
CA ASN A 119 -8.53 -9.79 9.18
C ASN A 119 -8.52 -8.33 9.66
N ASN A 120 -9.67 -7.65 9.57
CA ASN A 120 -9.88 -6.26 9.98
C ASN A 120 -8.96 -5.25 9.27
N THR A 121 -8.74 -5.46 7.98
CA THR A 121 -7.97 -4.54 7.13
C THR A 121 -8.85 -3.75 6.18
N GLY A 122 -8.34 -2.64 5.65
CA GLY A 122 -9.08 -1.77 4.74
C GLY A 122 -8.33 -1.36 3.49
N LEU A 123 -9.11 -1.11 2.45
CA LEU A 123 -8.70 -0.42 1.25
C LEU A 123 -9.62 0.79 1.03
N GLU A 124 -9.03 1.95 0.85
CA GLU A 124 -9.77 3.18 0.55
C GLU A 124 -9.37 3.73 -0.81
N THR A 125 -10.33 4.19 -1.58
CA THR A 125 -10.08 4.84 -2.86
C THR A 125 -10.30 6.35 -2.70
N SER A 126 -9.25 7.14 -2.91
CA SER A 126 -9.32 8.61 -2.83
C SER A 126 -9.69 9.28 -4.16
N THR A 127 -9.81 8.49 -5.20
CA THR A 127 -10.31 8.85 -6.54
C THR A 127 -11.08 7.66 -7.12
N ALA A 128 -11.72 7.84 -8.28
CA ALA A 128 -12.26 6.71 -9.03
C ALA A 128 -11.11 5.87 -9.59
N VAL A 129 -11.03 4.59 -9.24
CA VAL A 129 -9.97 3.67 -9.68
C VAL A 129 -10.55 2.39 -10.28
N SER A 130 -9.77 1.78 -11.18
CA SER A 130 -10.01 0.44 -11.74
C SER A 130 -8.80 -0.44 -11.40
N LEU A 131 -8.92 -1.28 -10.39
CA LEU A 131 -7.84 -2.12 -9.90
C LEU A 131 -7.87 -3.48 -10.58
N ALA A 132 -6.81 -3.82 -11.31
CA ALA A 132 -6.68 -5.08 -12.05
C ALA A 132 -6.12 -6.23 -11.22
N ASN A 133 -5.66 -5.95 -10.01
CA ASN A 133 -5.03 -6.93 -9.13
C ASN A 133 -6.01 -8.05 -8.74
N ALA A 134 -5.58 -9.30 -8.81
CA ALA A 134 -6.27 -10.37 -8.11
C ALA A 134 -6.21 -10.12 -6.60
N MET A 135 -7.32 -10.35 -5.89
CA MET A 135 -7.45 -10.06 -4.47
C MET A 135 -7.80 -11.31 -3.68
N ARG A 136 -7.16 -11.52 -2.55
CA ARG A 136 -7.49 -12.60 -1.63
C ARG A 136 -7.89 -12.03 -0.27
N LEU A 137 -9.06 -12.41 0.19
CA LEU A 137 -9.60 -12.01 1.49
C LEU A 137 -9.42 -13.17 2.47
N ASP A 138 -8.50 -13.03 3.43
CA ASP A 138 -8.24 -14.03 4.47
C ASP A 138 -8.98 -13.70 5.78
N GLY A 139 -9.76 -12.63 5.80
CA GLY A 139 -10.57 -12.19 6.94
C GLY A 139 -11.49 -11.04 6.57
N LYS A 140 -12.03 -10.35 7.55
CA LYS A 140 -12.91 -9.19 7.34
C LYS A 140 -12.16 -8.07 6.67
N THR A 141 -12.59 -7.69 5.48
CA THR A 141 -12.00 -6.62 4.68
C THR A 141 -13.03 -5.54 4.41
N THR A 142 -12.65 -4.29 4.62
CA THR A 142 -13.50 -3.13 4.31
C THR A 142 -12.96 -2.40 3.09
N ILE A 143 -13.80 -2.18 2.07
CA ILE A 143 -13.47 -1.30 0.94
C ILE A 143 -14.31 -0.03 1.07
N ASN A 144 -13.61 1.10 1.26
CA ASN A 144 -14.21 2.42 1.33
C ASN A 144 -14.03 3.16 0.01
N THR A 145 -15.11 3.32 -0.73
CA THR A 145 -15.09 4.07 -2.00
C THR A 145 -15.25 5.58 -1.81
N GLN A 146 -15.41 6.06 -0.57
CA GLN A 146 -15.74 7.45 -0.32
C GLN A 146 -16.96 7.89 -1.15
N THR A 147 -16.78 8.87 -2.04
CA THR A 147 -17.80 9.32 -3.02
C THR A 147 -17.48 8.84 -4.44
N HIS A 148 -16.43 8.01 -4.62
CA HIS A 148 -15.91 7.64 -5.93
C HIS A 148 -16.50 6.33 -6.44
N ASN A 149 -16.68 6.23 -7.76
CA ASN A 149 -17.10 5.00 -8.41
C ASN A 149 -15.85 4.21 -8.82
N SER A 150 -15.60 3.10 -8.14
CA SER A 150 -14.42 2.28 -8.33
C SER A 150 -14.76 0.87 -8.84
N ARG A 151 -13.77 0.20 -9.43
CA ARG A 151 -13.92 -1.11 -10.04
C ARG A 151 -12.83 -2.05 -9.56
N LEU A 152 -13.20 -3.29 -9.27
CA LEU A 152 -12.27 -4.40 -9.05
C LEU A 152 -12.39 -5.35 -10.23
N MET A 153 -11.34 -5.38 -11.05
CA MET A 153 -11.31 -6.12 -12.32
C MET A 153 -10.62 -7.48 -12.16
N GLY A 154 -9.81 -7.65 -11.10
CA GLY A 154 -9.17 -8.93 -10.79
C GLY A 154 -10.09 -9.88 -10.03
N VAL A 155 -9.81 -11.18 -10.15
CA VAL A 155 -10.54 -12.22 -9.42
C VAL A 155 -10.38 -12.03 -7.91
N MET A 156 -11.48 -12.12 -7.19
CA MET A 156 -11.50 -12.17 -5.72
C MET A 156 -11.61 -13.62 -5.27
N SER A 157 -10.87 -13.97 -4.24
CA SER A 157 -10.80 -15.31 -3.65
C SER A 157 -10.65 -15.25 -2.14
N GLY A 158 -10.59 -16.41 -1.47
CA GLY A 158 -10.41 -16.49 -0.03
C GLY A 158 -11.71 -16.84 0.71
N THR A 159 -11.64 -16.86 2.04
CA THR A 159 -12.77 -17.21 2.93
C THR A 159 -13.24 -16.03 3.77
N GLY A 160 -12.69 -14.85 3.54
CA GLY A 160 -13.00 -13.65 4.30
C GLY A 160 -14.26 -12.93 3.81
N ASP A 161 -14.71 -11.99 4.64
CA ASP A 161 -15.88 -11.17 4.37
C ASP A 161 -15.48 -9.87 3.68
N LEU A 162 -16.29 -9.40 2.74
CA LEU A 162 -16.17 -8.09 2.13
C LEU A 162 -17.27 -7.16 2.65
N THR A 163 -16.87 -6.04 3.23
CA THR A 163 -17.77 -4.94 3.56
C THR A 163 -17.45 -3.74 2.68
N LYS A 164 -18.42 -3.24 1.93
CA LYS A 164 -18.29 -1.99 1.18
C LYS A 164 -18.92 -0.86 1.97
N ILE A 165 -18.19 0.25 2.12
CA ILE A 165 -18.67 1.52 2.70
C ILE A 165 -18.39 2.69 1.75
N GLY A 166 -18.87 3.89 2.12
CA GLY A 166 -18.83 5.09 1.25
C GLY A 166 -20.02 5.14 0.29
N THR A 167 -20.31 6.31 -0.24
CA THR A 167 -21.48 6.57 -1.11
C THR A 167 -21.22 6.29 -2.58
N GLY A 168 -19.96 6.24 -3.01
CA GLY A 168 -19.58 5.84 -4.36
C GLY A 168 -19.87 4.35 -4.62
N SER A 169 -19.99 3.96 -5.88
CA SER A 169 -20.23 2.57 -6.26
C SER A 169 -18.93 1.73 -6.25
N LEU A 170 -19.07 0.44 -6.06
CA LEU A 170 -18.01 -0.55 -6.26
C LEU A 170 -18.51 -1.61 -7.24
N ALA A 171 -17.90 -1.70 -8.42
CA ALA A 171 -18.19 -2.76 -9.38
C ALA A 171 -17.20 -3.92 -9.21
N LEU A 172 -17.71 -5.14 -9.16
CA LEU A 172 -16.93 -6.38 -9.18
C LEU A 172 -17.08 -6.96 -10.60
N GLU A 173 -15.99 -6.99 -11.38
CA GLU A 173 -16.06 -7.31 -12.83
C GLU A 173 -15.48 -8.67 -13.20
N ALA A 174 -14.79 -9.34 -12.28
CA ALA A 174 -14.33 -10.70 -12.49
C ALA A 174 -15.36 -11.75 -12.03
N ASN A 175 -15.22 -12.99 -12.51
CA ASN A 175 -15.97 -14.14 -12.00
C ASN A 175 -15.38 -14.52 -10.62
N ASN A 176 -16.10 -14.22 -9.58
CA ASN A 176 -15.70 -14.42 -8.18
C ASN A 176 -16.42 -15.62 -7.58
#